data_42dd05e3a5c281e93b10521308e3f7bd
#
_entry.id   42dd05e3a5c281e93b10521308e3f7bd
#
_cell.length_a   1.000
_cell.length_b   1.000
_cell.length_c   1.000
_cell.angle_alpha   90.00
_cell.angle_beta   90.00
_cell.angle_gamma   90.00
#
_symmetry.space_group_name_H-M   'P 1'
#
loop_
_entity.id
_entity.type
_entity.pdbx_description
1 polymer ?
#
loop_
_entity_poly.entity_id
_entity_poly.type
_entity_poly.pdbx_seq_one_letter_code
_entity_poly.pdbx_strand_id
1 'polypeptide(L)'
;MKNWMYAFGMAAGLAVTIPVVAQQYVFDKKIALPGDGGYDYMAIDSVNHDLFVSHGTSFNVVDLATEQPIAVIDGLKGVHGIAFANVVNKGFISDGRGKAVVVVDLTTFEKVKTIELPAEDEDGIIYDPYSQRIFCFCGDSKSVCVIDVHTLELVKAIDLGGGPEFAVSDGKGLVYNNIEDQSSLKVIDVKTLAVKATYPLAPCGGPTGIAYDPGHQRLFSGCRANKGLSVVDAVSGKVITTLPIGAGVDAVVYDGADRLIFASNGDATTTIIRQESADQYSVIQTLATQPRAKTMAMDMKTKKIYLSAPQFEPGTRKIVPGTFAVYVYRPA
;
A
#
# COMPACT_ATOMS: atom_id res chain seq x y z
N MET A 1 -55.17 -4.72 -56.91
CA MET A 1 -54.16 -5.25 -55.99
C MET A 1 -53.15 -4.14 -55.79
N LYS A 2 -53.14 -3.48 -54.61
CA LYS A 2 -52.23 -2.36 -54.27
C LYS A 2 -51.15 -2.93 -53.41
N ASN A 3 -49.89 -2.95 -53.90
CA ASN A 3 -48.67 -3.27 -53.09
C ASN A 3 -48.27 -2.09 -52.26
N TRP A 4 -48.24 -2.25 -50.94
CA TRP A 4 -47.60 -1.31 -50.00
C TRP A 4 -46.19 -1.81 -49.69
N MET A 5 -45.20 -1.04 -50.10
CA MET A 5 -43.80 -1.17 -49.65
C MET A 5 -43.60 -0.39 -48.35
N TYR A 6 -43.26 -1.10 -47.30
CA TYR A 6 -42.79 -0.50 -46.05
C TYR A 6 -41.29 -0.19 -46.15
N ALA A 7 -40.91 1.06 -46.08
CA ALA A 7 -39.53 1.48 -45.98
C ALA A 7 -39.11 1.49 -44.49
N PHE A 8 -38.19 0.61 -44.11
CA PHE A 8 -37.52 0.66 -42.79
C PHE A 8 -36.40 1.70 -42.85
N GLY A 9 -36.57 2.83 -42.15
CA GLY A 9 -35.53 3.79 -41.92
C GLY A 9 -34.62 3.30 -40.80
N MET A 10 -33.34 3.02 -41.10
CA MET A 10 -32.28 2.83 -40.12
C MET A 10 -31.88 4.21 -39.56
N ALA A 11 -32.22 4.48 -38.30
CA ALA A 11 -31.66 5.60 -37.58
C ALA A 11 -30.26 5.20 -37.06
N ALA A 12 -29.20 5.72 -37.69
CA ALA A 12 -27.84 5.62 -37.22
C ALA A 12 -27.67 6.56 -36.03
N GLY A 13 -27.68 6.03 -34.82
CA GLY A 13 -27.35 6.78 -33.62
C GLY A 13 -25.85 7.12 -33.61
N LEU A 14 -25.49 8.40 -33.76
CA LEU A 14 -24.16 8.93 -33.53
C LEU A 14 -23.87 8.79 -32.02
N ALA A 15 -23.04 7.84 -31.61
CA ALA A 15 -22.47 7.78 -30.27
C ALA A 15 -21.48 8.95 -30.13
N VAL A 16 -21.86 10.00 -29.44
CA VAL A 16 -20.97 11.08 -29.05
C VAL A 16 -20.06 10.52 -27.95
N THR A 17 -18.84 10.15 -28.30
CA THR A 17 -17.80 9.83 -27.32
C THR A 17 -17.33 11.14 -26.73
N ILE A 18 -17.81 11.48 -25.53
CA ILE A 18 -17.24 12.55 -24.72
C ILE A 18 -15.84 12.07 -24.31
N PRO A 19 -14.75 12.79 -24.63
CA PRO A 19 -13.45 12.41 -24.13
C PRO A 19 -13.47 12.50 -22.61
N VAL A 20 -13.31 11.35 -21.94
CA VAL A 20 -13.06 11.34 -20.50
C VAL A 20 -11.69 11.96 -20.31
N VAL A 21 -11.66 13.22 -19.86
CA VAL A 21 -10.39 13.86 -19.46
C VAL A 21 -9.82 12.97 -18.35
N ALA A 22 -8.67 12.38 -18.61
CA ALA A 22 -8.00 11.56 -17.61
C ALA A 22 -7.71 12.45 -16.39
N GLN A 23 -8.19 12.04 -15.22
CA GLN A 23 -7.91 12.74 -13.97
C GLN A 23 -6.39 12.80 -13.77
N GLN A 24 -5.83 14.00 -13.81
CA GLN A 24 -4.42 14.23 -13.62
C GLN A 24 -4.14 14.60 -12.16
N TYR A 25 -2.98 14.21 -11.66
CA TYR A 25 -2.49 14.58 -10.34
C TYR A 25 -1.41 15.66 -10.48
N VAL A 26 -1.41 16.60 -9.54
CA VAL A 26 -0.45 17.70 -9.48
C VAL A 26 0.08 17.85 -8.05
N PHE A 27 1.31 18.39 -7.93
CA PHE A 27 1.85 18.77 -6.62
C PHE A 27 0.95 19.81 -5.95
N ASP A 28 0.61 19.60 -4.69
CA ASP A 28 -0.18 20.53 -3.88
C ASP A 28 0.71 21.30 -2.91
N LYS A 29 1.33 20.59 -1.98
CA LYS A 29 2.18 21.20 -0.93
C LYS A 29 3.16 20.20 -0.32
N LYS A 30 3.97 20.75 0.58
CA LYS A 30 4.89 20.00 1.44
C LYS A 30 4.54 20.26 2.91
N ILE A 31 4.49 19.18 3.70
CA ILE A 31 4.30 19.22 5.16
C ILE A 31 5.64 18.83 5.77
N ALA A 32 6.35 19.76 6.42
CA ALA A 32 7.59 19.47 7.12
C ALA A 32 7.31 18.65 8.38
N LEU A 33 8.11 17.62 8.61
CA LEU A 33 8.00 16.77 9.78
C LEU A 33 9.27 16.87 10.63
N PRO A 34 9.15 16.86 11.98
CA PRO A 34 10.32 16.85 12.85
C PRO A 34 11.02 15.50 12.85
N GLY A 35 12.29 15.50 13.26
CA GLY A 35 13.13 14.32 13.43
C GLY A 35 14.15 14.15 12.33
N ASP A 36 15.06 13.18 12.54
CA ASP A 36 16.09 12.75 11.60
C ASP A 36 16.11 11.23 11.54
N GLY A 37 16.60 10.67 10.44
CA GLY A 37 16.76 9.23 10.26
C GLY A 37 16.17 8.69 8.97
N GLY A 38 16.05 7.38 8.92
CA GLY A 38 15.42 6.66 7.82
C GLY A 38 13.89 6.87 7.79
N TYR A 39 13.27 6.46 6.71
CA TYR A 39 11.82 6.50 6.55
C TYR A 39 11.39 5.24 5.77
N ASP A 40 10.16 4.84 6.01
CA ASP A 40 9.58 3.67 5.35
C ASP A 40 8.08 3.88 5.14
N TYR A 41 7.22 2.96 5.62
CA TYR A 41 5.79 3.03 5.35
C TYR A 41 5.11 4.25 5.97
N MET A 42 4.01 4.59 5.37
CA MET A 42 3.02 5.52 5.90
C MET A 42 1.63 4.94 5.72
N ALA A 43 0.73 5.24 6.64
CA ALA A 43 -0.63 4.74 6.61
C ALA A 43 -1.62 5.78 7.15
N ILE A 44 -2.86 5.72 6.68
CA ILE A 44 -3.94 6.61 7.12
C ILE A 44 -4.92 5.83 7.99
N ASP A 45 -5.11 6.31 9.21
CA ASP A 45 -6.27 5.96 10.01
C ASP A 45 -7.51 6.69 9.46
N SER A 46 -8.31 5.97 8.70
CA SER A 46 -9.48 6.53 8.03
C SER A 46 -10.62 6.91 9.00
N VAL A 47 -10.61 6.42 10.23
CA VAL A 47 -11.61 6.73 11.26
C VAL A 47 -11.31 8.06 11.93
N ASN A 48 -10.09 8.24 12.42
CA ASN A 48 -9.65 9.49 13.05
C ASN A 48 -9.17 10.53 12.03
N HIS A 49 -8.95 10.12 10.79
CA HIS A 49 -8.48 10.95 9.68
C HIS A 49 -7.05 11.48 9.91
N ASP A 50 -6.17 10.61 10.40
CA ASP A 50 -4.79 10.90 10.71
C ASP A 50 -3.83 10.13 9.80
N LEU A 51 -2.76 10.78 9.35
CA LEU A 51 -1.67 10.16 8.61
C LEU A 51 -0.50 9.87 9.58
N PHE A 52 -0.11 8.60 9.63
CA PHE A 52 1.05 8.15 10.38
C PHE A 52 2.22 7.92 9.43
N VAL A 53 3.36 8.52 9.74
CA VAL A 53 4.56 8.51 8.90
C VAL A 53 5.74 7.96 9.70
N SER A 54 6.30 6.83 9.28
CA SER A 54 7.47 6.25 9.93
C SER A 54 8.71 7.13 9.74
N HIS A 55 9.49 7.32 10.80
CA HIS A 55 10.70 8.12 10.77
C HIS A 55 11.77 7.64 11.75
N GLY A 56 12.62 6.72 11.30
CA GLY A 56 13.73 6.18 12.08
C GLY A 56 13.28 5.38 13.31
N THR A 57 13.17 6.07 14.44
CA THR A 57 12.77 5.50 15.74
C THR A 57 11.46 6.08 16.27
N SER A 58 10.68 6.71 15.40
CA SER A 58 9.42 7.35 15.74
C SER A 58 8.39 7.27 14.62
N PHE A 59 7.14 7.56 14.95
CA PHE A 59 6.09 7.89 14.00
C PHE A 59 5.66 9.34 14.18
N ASN A 60 5.61 10.10 13.10
CA ASN A 60 4.96 11.40 13.08
C ASN A 60 3.48 11.19 12.76
N VAL A 61 2.59 11.91 13.46
CA VAL A 61 1.16 11.89 13.21
C VAL A 61 0.73 13.25 12.68
N VAL A 62 0.02 13.25 11.55
CA VAL A 62 -0.49 14.45 10.88
C VAL A 62 -2.00 14.37 10.81
N ASP A 63 -2.70 15.38 11.36
CA ASP A 63 -4.14 15.55 11.18
C ASP A 63 -4.41 15.94 9.71
N LEU A 64 -5.18 15.14 8.99
CA LEU A 64 -5.46 15.36 7.57
C LEU A 64 -6.51 16.44 7.31
N ALA A 65 -7.27 16.86 8.30
CA ALA A 65 -8.22 17.96 8.16
C ALA A 65 -7.51 19.32 8.18
N THR A 66 -6.50 19.45 9.03
CA THR A 66 -5.68 20.67 9.15
C THR A 66 -4.39 20.60 8.38
N GLU A 67 -3.95 19.38 8.02
CA GLU A 67 -2.66 19.08 7.42
C GLU A 67 -1.47 19.58 8.26
N GLN A 68 -1.60 19.46 9.58
CA GLN A 68 -0.57 19.84 10.54
C GLN A 68 -0.08 18.62 11.33
N PRO A 69 1.22 18.54 11.64
CA PRO A 69 1.73 17.57 12.61
C PRO A 69 1.09 17.80 13.98
N ILE A 70 0.55 16.75 14.61
CA ILE A 70 -0.15 16.82 15.89
C ILE A 70 0.53 16.00 17.00
N ALA A 71 1.31 14.99 16.65
CA ALA A 71 2.01 14.15 17.61
C ALA A 71 3.25 13.49 17.03
N VAL A 72 4.12 13.04 17.93
CA VAL A 72 5.24 12.15 17.63
C VAL A 72 5.20 10.98 18.61
N ILE A 73 5.11 9.77 18.10
CA ILE A 73 5.24 8.54 18.89
C ILE A 73 6.71 8.13 18.85
N ASP A 74 7.42 8.35 19.92
CA ASP A 74 8.87 8.16 20.01
C ASP A 74 9.27 6.94 20.87
N GLY A 75 10.60 6.76 21.06
CA GLY A 75 11.13 5.70 21.90
C GLY A 75 10.92 4.30 21.34
N LEU A 76 10.84 4.19 20.02
CA LEU A 76 10.92 2.96 19.25
C LEU A 76 12.37 2.69 18.83
N LYS A 77 12.67 1.54 18.23
CA LYS A 77 14.07 1.19 17.90
C LYS A 77 14.39 1.20 16.41
N GLY A 78 13.41 0.88 15.57
CA GLY A 78 13.54 0.90 14.13
C GLY A 78 12.20 0.57 13.51
N VAL A 79 11.42 1.60 13.22
CA VAL A 79 10.02 1.46 12.79
C VAL A 79 9.91 1.29 11.29
N HIS A 80 8.94 0.49 10.89
CA HIS A 80 8.58 0.29 9.50
C HIS A 80 7.13 0.70 9.23
N GLY A 81 6.14 -0.06 9.68
CA GLY A 81 4.74 0.16 9.39
C GLY A 81 3.83 0.29 10.61
N ILE A 82 2.58 0.66 10.36
CA ILE A 82 1.50 0.66 11.36
C ILE A 82 0.22 0.12 10.74
N ALA A 83 -0.50 -0.72 11.49
CA ALA A 83 -1.84 -1.19 11.15
C ALA A 83 -2.86 -0.73 12.19
N PHE A 84 -4.08 -0.42 11.75
CA PHE A 84 -5.14 0.15 12.59
C PHE A 84 -6.23 -0.87 12.86
N ALA A 85 -6.44 -1.21 14.14
CA ALA A 85 -7.58 -1.99 14.61
C ALA A 85 -8.56 -1.07 15.35
N ASN A 86 -9.31 -0.28 14.59
CA ASN A 86 -10.23 0.73 15.13
C ASN A 86 -11.34 0.13 16.00
N VAL A 87 -11.66 -1.16 15.84
CA VAL A 87 -12.62 -1.89 16.68
C VAL A 87 -12.20 -1.93 18.16
N VAL A 88 -10.91 -1.73 18.44
CA VAL A 88 -10.33 -1.66 19.80
C VAL A 88 -9.59 -0.36 20.05
N ASN A 89 -9.69 0.63 19.14
CA ASN A 89 -9.00 1.92 19.19
C ASN A 89 -7.48 1.78 19.35
N LYS A 90 -6.84 0.88 18.59
CA LYS A 90 -5.41 0.62 18.70
C LYS A 90 -4.69 0.62 17.36
N GLY A 91 -3.49 1.21 17.37
CA GLY A 91 -2.50 1.09 16.32
C GLY A 91 -1.45 0.05 16.71
N PHE A 92 -0.97 -0.71 15.74
CA PHE A 92 0.04 -1.74 15.91
C PHE A 92 1.23 -1.40 15.02
N ILE A 93 2.36 -1.07 15.62
CA ILE A 93 3.58 -0.60 14.96
C ILE A 93 4.57 -1.75 14.87
N SER A 94 5.07 -2.06 13.68
CA SER A 94 6.22 -2.95 13.50
C SER A 94 7.51 -2.24 13.88
N ASP A 95 8.22 -2.74 14.88
CA ASP A 95 9.50 -2.22 15.39
C ASP A 95 10.60 -3.25 15.15
N GLY A 96 11.11 -3.31 13.91
CA GLY A 96 11.99 -4.37 13.43
C GLY A 96 13.26 -4.53 14.25
N ARG A 97 13.93 -3.43 14.61
CA ARG A 97 15.09 -3.50 15.51
C ARG A 97 14.70 -3.79 16.96
N GLY A 98 13.44 -3.58 17.30
CA GLY A 98 12.86 -3.92 18.59
C GLY A 98 12.49 -5.39 18.74
N LYS A 99 12.39 -6.12 17.64
CA LYS A 99 11.87 -7.48 17.56
C LYS A 99 10.48 -7.58 18.21
N ALA A 100 9.62 -6.62 17.85
CA ALA A 100 8.36 -6.44 18.54
C ALA A 100 7.30 -5.76 17.66
N VAL A 101 6.05 -5.94 18.07
CA VAL A 101 4.96 -5.04 17.68
C VAL A 101 4.62 -4.16 18.89
N VAL A 102 4.69 -2.85 18.71
CA VAL A 102 4.31 -1.88 19.73
C VAL A 102 2.87 -1.43 19.51
N VAL A 103 2.05 -1.60 20.54
CA VAL A 103 0.63 -1.22 20.52
C VAL A 103 0.49 0.18 21.09
N VAL A 104 -0.24 1.04 20.37
CA VAL A 104 -0.53 2.42 20.77
C VAL A 104 -2.05 2.67 20.81
N ASP A 105 -2.49 3.56 21.68
CA ASP A 105 -3.85 4.08 21.66
C ASP A 105 -3.99 5.15 20.57
N LEU A 106 -5.01 5.07 19.73
CA LEU A 106 -5.20 5.96 18.57
C LEU A 106 -5.77 7.34 18.95
N THR A 107 -6.18 7.55 20.21
CA THR A 107 -6.67 8.84 20.69
C THR A 107 -5.57 9.61 21.40
N THR A 108 -4.79 8.94 22.25
CA THR A 108 -3.74 9.59 23.05
C THR A 108 -2.35 9.48 22.44
N PHE A 109 -2.17 8.59 21.47
CA PHE A 109 -0.88 8.20 20.86
C PHE A 109 0.12 7.60 21.85
N GLU A 110 -0.32 7.22 23.04
CA GLU A 110 0.53 6.61 24.06
C GLU A 110 0.75 5.13 23.79
N LYS A 111 1.92 4.62 24.16
CA LYS A 111 2.26 3.21 24.09
C LYS A 111 1.48 2.43 25.16
N VAL A 112 0.73 1.42 24.74
CA VAL A 112 -0.10 0.58 25.61
C VAL A 112 0.62 -0.71 25.99
N LYS A 113 1.27 -1.36 25.00
CA LYS A 113 1.94 -2.66 25.18
C LYS A 113 3.03 -2.84 24.15
N THR A 114 4.09 -3.55 24.54
CA THR A 114 5.06 -4.12 23.61
C THR A 114 4.85 -5.63 23.57
N ILE A 115 4.68 -6.17 22.36
CA ILE A 115 4.50 -7.60 22.10
C ILE A 115 5.80 -8.09 21.47
N GLU A 116 6.66 -8.76 22.22
CA GLU A 116 7.87 -9.38 21.70
C GLU A 116 7.51 -10.54 20.78
N LEU A 117 8.20 -10.62 19.65
CA LEU A 117 7.95 -11.65 18.64
C LEU A 117 9.14 -12.63 18.55
N PRO A 118 8.89 -13.90 18.25
CA PRO A 118 9.93 -14.91 18.04
C PRO A 118 10.50 -14.82 16.60
N ALA A 119 10.65 -13.62 16.06
CA ALA A 119 11.04 -13.34 14.70
C ALA A 119 11.98 -12.12 14.64
N GLU A 120 12.51 -11.82 13.48
CA GLU A 120 13.42 -10.70 13.25
C GLU A 120 13.00 -9.95 11.99
N ASP A 121 13.24 -8.61 12.00
CA ASP A 121 12.92 -7.69 10.93
C ASP A 121 11.40 -7.61 10.70
N GLU A 122 10.69 -7.16 11.75
CA GLU A 122 9.27 -6.84 11.71
C GLU A 122 9.05 -5.63 10.79
N ASP A 123 8.54 -5.88 9.58
CA ASP A 123 8.45 -4.92 8.49
C ASP A 123 6.96 -4.63 8.15
N GLY A 124 6.46 -5.20 7.07
CA GLY A 124 5.08 -5.01 6.65
C GLY A 124 4.07 -5.47 7.73
N ILE A 125 3.02 -4.68 7.93
CA ILE A 125 2.01 -5.00 8.95
C ILE A 125 0.62 -4.60 8.46
N ILE A 126 -0.35 -5.51 8.61
CA ILE A 126 -1.74 -5.25 8.23
C ILE A 126 -2.72 -5.73 9.30
N TYR A 127 -3.90 -5.12 9.30
CA TYR A 127 -5.08 -5.61 10.03
C TYR A 127 -6.01 -6.36 9.08
N ASP A 128 -6.40 -7.57 9.47
CA ASP A 128 -7.44 -8.33 8.79
C ASP A 128 -8.79 -8.20 9.53
N PRO A 129 -9.77 -7.50 8.93
CA PRO A 129 -11.05 -7.24 9.61
C PRO A 129 -11.92 -8.49 9.76
N TYR A 130 -11.71 -9.52 8.93
CA TYR A 130 -12.47 -10.76 9.02
C TYR A 130 -12.10 -11.59 10.24
N SER A 131 -10.80 -11.73 10.52
CA SER A 131 -10.31 -12.50 11.67
C SER A 131 -10.08 -11.63 12.91
N GLN A 132 -10.12 -10.29 12.78
CA GLN A 132 -9.75 -9.31 13.79
C GLN A 132 -8.33 -9.58 14.34
N ARG A 133 -7.39 -9.76 13.42
CA ARG A 133 -5.98 -10.04 13.73
C ARG A 133 -5.05 -9.12 12.98
N ILE A 134 -3.89 -8.92 13.60
CA ILE A 134 -2.75 -8.28 12.94
C ILE A 134 -1.88 -9.37 12.34
N PHE A 135 -1.41 -9.13 11.13
CA PHE A 135 -0.39 -9.92 10.44
C PHE A 135 0.84 -9.04 10.30
N CYS A 136 1.91 -9.36 11.06
CA CYS A 136 3.19 -8.69 11.02
C CYS A 136 4.18 -9.57 10.25
N PHE A 137 4.67 -9.09 9.13
CA PHE A 137 5.57 -9.81 8.23
C PHE A 137 7.00 -9.55 8.65
N CYS A 138 7.79 -10.60 8.81
CA CYS A 138 9.13 -10.56 9.36
C CYS A 138 10.12 -11.01 8.29
N GLY A 139 10.85 -10.04 7.70
CA GLY A 139 11.68 -10.22 6.52
C GLY A 139 12.78 -11.26 6.70
N ASP A 140 13.66 -11.05 7.68
CA ASP A 140 14.80 -11.93 7.95
C ASP A 140 14.39 -13.33 8.40
N SER A 141 13.28 -13.43 9.16
CA SER A 141 12.74 -14.71 9.62
C SER A 141 11.87 -15.42 8.58
N LYS A 142 11.60 -14.80 7.42
CA LYS A 142 10.77 -15.34 6.34
C LYS A 142 9.41 -15.86 6.82
N SER A 143 8.79 -15.14 7.73
CA SER A 143 7.60 -15.56 8.45
C SER A 143 6.59 -14.43 8.59
N VAL A 144 5.38 -14.77 9.04
CA VAL A 144 4.39 -13.81 9.50
C VAL A 144 3.92 -14.16 10.91
N CYS A 145 4.00 -13.20 11.80
CA CYS A 145 3.47 -13.29 13.17
C CYS A 145 2.04 -12.77 13.21
N VAL A 146 1.12 -13.58 13.73
CA VAL A 146 -0.30 -13.28 13.82
C VAL A 146 -0.66 -12.95 15.26
N ILE A 147 -1.24 -11.77 15.50
CA ILE A 147 -1.57 -11.23 16.82
C ILE A 147 -3.08 -11.01 16.89
N ASP A 148 -3.69 -11.42 18.01
CA ASP A 148 -5.09 -11.12 18.28
C ASP A 148 -5.23 -9.71 18.86
N VAL A 149 -6.14 -8.88 18.27
CA VAL A 149 -6.25 -7.46 18.67
C VAL A 149 -6.94 -7.24 20.00
N HIS A 150 -7.67 -8.22 20.53
CA HIS A 150 -8.38 -8.12 21.80
C HIS A 150 -7.51 -8.57 22.98
N THR A 151 -6.80 -9.69 22.82
CA THR A 151 -5.91 -10.22 23.87
C THR A 151 -4.53 -9.57 23.86
N LEU A 152 -4.14 -8.99 22.72
CA LEU A 152 -2.81 -8.44 22.47
C LEU A 152 -1.71 -9.50 22.65
N GLU A 153 -1.96 -10.71 22.16
CA GLU A 153 -1.07 -11.86 22.28
C GLU A 153 -0.76 -12.45 20.90
N LEU A 154 0.46 -12.99 20.76
CA LEU A 154 0.84 -13.76 19.60
C LEU A 154 0.00 -15.04 19.54
N VAL A 155 -0.72 -15.22 18.44
CA VAL A 155 -1.52 -16.43 18.18
C VAL A 155 -0.68 -17.50 17.51
N LYS A 156 0.12 -17.10 16.48
CA LYS A 156 0.93 -18.03 15.70
C LYS A 156 1.99 -17.30 14.89
N ALA A 157 3.13 -17.94 14.68
CA ALA A 157 4.07 -17.61 13.62
C ALA A 157 3.90 -18.63 12.47
N ILE A 158 3.83 -18.15 11.23
CA ILE A 158 3.64 -18.97 10.02
C ILE A 158 4.89 -18.80 9.18
N ASP A 159 5.55 -19.91 8.86
CA ASP A 159 6.67 -19.92 7.91
C ASP A 159 6.16 -19.66 6.48
N LEU A 160 6.75 -18.68 5.81
CA LEU A 160 6.45 -18.32 4.43
C LEU A 160 7.49 -18.88 3.45
N GLY A 161 8.65 -19.32 3.95
CA GLY A 161 9.74 -19.90 3.16
C GLY A 161 10.43 -18.92 2.24
N GLY A 162 10.14 -17.61 2.29
CA GLY A 162 10.76 -16.55 1.49
C GLY A 162 10.54 -15.20 2.13
N GLY A 163 11.27 -14.16 1.68
CA GLY A 163 11.24 -12.81 2.21
C GLY A 163 9.90 -12.12 1.93
N PRO A 164 9.04 -11.93 2.94
CA PRO A 164 7.78 -11.23 2.78
C PRO A 164 8.00 -9.72 2.63
N GLU A 165 7.20 -9.12 1.79
CA GLU A 165 7.06 -7.68 1.58
C GLU A 165 5.63 -7.24 1.93
N PHE A 166 5.06 -6.28 1.21
CA PHE A 166 3.69 -5.83 1.44
C PHE A 166 2.65 -6.94 1.31
N ALA A 167 1.57 -6.78 2.04
CA ALA A 167 0.42 -7.67 2.02
C ALA A 167 -0.90 -6.91 1.98
N VAL A 168 -1.95 -7.62 1.59
CA VAL A 168 -3.32 -7.11 1.60
C VAL A 168 -4.31 -8.20 2.01
N SER A 169 -5.31 -7.83 2.81
CA SER A 169 -6.44 -8.71 3.15
C SER A 169 -7.57 -8.51 2.14
N ASP A 170 -8.27 -9.59 1.78
CA ASP A 170 -9.51 -9.51 1.01
C ASP A 170 -10.74 -9.18 1.88
N GLY A 171 -10.55 -9.13 3.21
CA GLY A 171 -11.63 -8.94 4.19
C GLY A 171 -12.65 -10.09 4.24
N LYS A 172 -12.34 -11.24 3.62
CA LYS A 172 -13.24 -12.40 3.50
C LYS A 172 -12.58 -13.72 3.92
N GLY A 173 -11.34 -13.66 4.38
CA GLY A 173 -10.64 -14.79 4.96
C GLY A 173 -9.32 -15.15 4.31
N LEU A 174 -8.82 -14.34 3.37
CA LEU A 174 -7.52 -14.51 2.74
C LEU A 174 -6.65 -13.27 2.91
N VAL A 175 -5.37 -13.50 3.16
CA VAL A 175 -4.31 -12.49 3.08
C VAL A 175 -3.37 -12.86 1.95
N TYR A 176 -3.05 -11.90 1.11
CA TYR A 176 -2.13 -12.03 0.00
C TYR A 176 -0.84 -11.27 0.33
N ASN A 177 0.31 -11.94 0.21
CA ASN A 177 1.61 -11.36 0.56
C ASN A 177 2.62 -11.60 -0.56
N ASN A 178 3.28 -10.53 -1.01
CA ASN A 178 4.39 -10.62 -1.94
C ASN A 178 5.63 -11.22 -1.28
N ILE A 179 6.31 -12.12 -2.00
CA ILE A 179 7.57 -12.75 -1.58
C ILE A 179 8.66 -12.31 -2.56
N GLU A 180 9.47 -11.35 -2.15
CA GLU A 180 10.40 -10.64 -3.02
C GLU A 180 11.45 -11.58 -3.63
N ASP A 181 12.14 -12.35 -2.79
CA ASP A 181 13.24 -13.23 -3.17
C ASP A 181 12.82 -14.44 -4.04
N GLN A 182 11.50 -14.74 -4.10
CA GLN A 182 10.96 -15.85 -4.89
C GLN A 182 10.13 -15.40 -6.09
N SER A 183 9.96 -14.09 -6.32
CA SER A 183 9.09 -13.56 -7.38
C SER A 183 7.72 -14.24 -7.39
N SER A 184 7.12 -14.35 -6.21
CA SER A 184 5.87 -15.07 -5.98
C SER A 184 4.97 -14.34 -4.99
N LEU A 185 3.74 -14.82 -4.87
CA LEU A 185 2.76 -14.34 -3.90
C LEU A 185 2.26 -15.53 -3.08
N LYS A 186 2.24 -15.40 -1.76
CA LYS A 186 1.62 -16.36 -0.86
C LYS A 186 0.18 -15.96 -0.57
N VAL A 187 -0.70 -16.95 -0.55
CA VAL A 187 -2.09 -16.83 -0.09
C VAL A 187 -2.20 -17.50 1.27
N ILE A 188 -2.55 -16.74 2.28
CA ILE A 188 -2.67 -17.21 3.66
C ILE A 188 -4.16 -17.31 4.00
N ASP A 189 -4.60 -18.46 4.47
CA ASP A 189 -5.94 -18.65 5.00
C ASP A 189 -5.97 -18.22 6.48
N VAL A 190 -6.76 -17.20 6.79
CA VAL A 190 -6.78 -16.59 8.13
C VAL A 190 -7.49 -17.42 9.19
N LYS A 191 -8.26 -18.45 8.79
CA LYS A 191 -8.92 -19.38 9.72
C LYS A 191 -7.98 -20.49 10.17
N THR A 192 -7.27 -21.09 9.21
CA THR A 192 -6.34 -22.19 9.49
C THR A 192 -4.95 -21.70 9.89
N LEU A 193 -4.66 -20.41 9.64
CA LEU A 193 -3.36 -19.79 9.83
C LEU A 193 -2.25 -20.59 9.13
N ALA A 194 -2.43 -20.81 7.85
CA ALA A 194 -1.51 -21.56 7.01
C ALA A 194 -1.45 -20.97 5.59
N VAL A 195 -0.32 -21.20 4.92
CA VAL A 195 -0.19 -20.91 3.50
C VAL A 195 -1.09 -21.87 2.72
N LYS A 196 -2.08 -21.35 2.01
CA LYS A 196 -3.06 -22.07 1.21
C LYS A 196 -2.57 -22.30 -0.22
N ALA A 197 -1.87 -21.32 -0.79
CA ALA A 197 -1.35 -21.36 -2.15
C ALA A 197 -0.13 -20.48 -2.33
N THR A 198 0.64 -20.77 -3.38
CA THR A 198 1.72 -19.91 -3.87
C THR A 198 1.48 -19.64 -5.34
N TYR A 199 1.43 -18.36 -5.72
CA TYR A 199 1.23 -17.93 -7.11
C TYR A 199 2.55 -17.41 -7.68
N PRO A 200 3.12 -18.05 -8.72
CA PRO A 200 4.27 -17.50 -9.42
C PRO A 200 3.88 -16.22 -10.16
N LEU A 201 4.68 -15.18 -10.06
CA LEU A 201 4.37 -13.86 -10.64
C LEU A 201 5.13 -13.56 -11.95
N ALA A 202 5.84 -14.54 -12.54
CA ALA A 202 6.55 -14.28 -13.79
C ALA A 202 5.63 -13.61 -14.84
N PRO A 203 6.09 -12.52 -15.53
CA PRO A 203 7.46 -12.00 -15.58
C PRO A 203 7.83 -11.00 -14.46
N CYS A 204 7.01 -10.78 -13.44
CA CYS A 204 7.31 -9.91 -12.30
C CYS A 204 8.52 -10.45 -11.53
N GLY A 205 9.52 -9.61 -11.32
CA GLY A 205 10.68 -9.89 -10.48
C GLY A 205 10.74 -8.96 -9.29
N GLY A 206 11.02 -9.50 -8.10
CA GLY A 206 11.10 -8.72 -6.86
C GLY A 206 9.78 -7.99 -6.54
N PRO A 207 8.66 -8.71 -6.30
CA PRO A 207 7.40 -8.08 -5.96
C PRO A 207 7.46 -7.43 -4.57
N THR A 208 7.03 -6.16 -4.47
CA THR A 208 7.04 -5.36 -3.25
C THR A 208 5.63 -4.90 -2.87
N GLY A 209 5.23 -3.68 -3.24
CA GLY A 209 3.89 -3.16 -2.98
C GLY A 209 2.79 -4.00 -3.62
N ILE A 210 1.66 -4.14 -2.93
CA ILE A 210 0.48 -4.85 -3.42
C ILE A 210 -0.79 -4.11 -3.05
N ALA A 211 -1.78 -4.12 -3.96
CA ALA A 211 -3.14 -3.64 -3.70
C ALA A 211 -4.16 -4.64 -4.24
N TYR A 212 -5.40 -4.54 -3.75
CA TYR A 212 -6.47 -5.46 -4.11
C TYR A 212 -7.72 -4.72 -4.58
N ASP A 213 -8.28 -5.17 -5.70
CA ASP A 213 -9.59 -4.79 -6.22
C ASP A 213 -10.62 -5.87 -5.85
N PRO A 214 -11.49 -5.64 -4.86
CA PRO A 214 -12.50 -6.61 -4.46
C PRO A 214 -13.63 -6.77 -5.49
N GLY A 215 -13.82 -5.77 -6.37
CA GLY A 215 -14.88 -5.77 -7.37
C GLY A 215 -14.61 -6.76 -8.50
N HIS A 216 -13.36 -6.84 -8.96
CA HIS A 216 -12.98 -7.75 -10.04
C HIS A 216 -12.06 -8.89 -9.55
N GLN A 217 -11.75 -8.95 -8.26
CA GLN A 217 -10.81 -9.92 -7.68
C GLN A 217 -9.45 -9.88 -8.37
N ARG A 218 -8.86 -8.66 -8.45
CA ARG A 218 -7.54 -8.44 -9.03
C ARG A 218 -6.56 -7.96 -7.97
N LEU A 219 -5.35 -8.51 -8.02
CA LEU A 219 -4.21 -8.05 -7.23
C LEU A 219 -3.29 -7.27 -8.16
N PHE A 220 -2.75 -6.17 -7.65
CA PHE A 220 -1.80 -5.31 -8.34
C PHE A 220 -0.48 -5.39 -7.60
N SER A 221 0.52 -6.07 -8.17
CA SER A 221 1.82 -6.30 -7.55
C SER A 221 2.91 -5.50 -8.26
N GLY A 222 3.58 -4.62 -7.53
CA GLY A 222 4.70 -3.82 -8.01
C GLY A 222 5.97 -4.65 -8.11
N CYS A 223 6.61 -4.67 -9.28
CA CYS A 223 7.76 -5.52 -9.61
C CYS A 223 9.03 -4.67 -9.64
N ARG A 224 9.77 -4.60 -8.53
CA ARG A 224 10.94 -3.74 -8.34
C ARG A 224 12.07 -4.07 -9.33
N ALA A 225 12.34 -5.35 -9.56
CA ALA A 225 13.48 -5.79 -10.36
C ALA A 225 13.34 -5.49 -11.86
N ASN A 226 12.13 -5.45 -12.40
CA ASN A 226 11.89 -5.26 -13.82
C ASN A 226 10.98 -4.07 -14.17
N LYS A 227 10.76 -3.14 -13.22
CA LYS A 227 10.00 -1.90 -13.42
C LYS A 227 8.61 -2.17 -14.00
N GLY A 228 7.90 -3.09 -13.41
CA GLY A 228 6.59 -3.55 -13.86
C GLY A 228 5.53 -3.47 -12.75
N LEU A 229 4.27 -3.48 -13.16
CA LEU A 229 3.15 -3.74 -12.27
C LEU A 229 2.37 -4.91 -12.86
N SER A 230 2.36 -6.04 -12.16
CA SER A 230 1.62 -7.22 -12.56
C SER A 230 0.19 -7.18 -12.02
N VAL A 231 -0.75 -7.44 -12.91
CA VAL A 231 -2.16 -7.67 -12.58
C VAL A 231 -2.38 -9.17 -12.49
N VAL A 232 -2.88 -9.62 -11.34
CA VAL A 232 -3.03 -11.05 -11.04
C VAL A 232 -4.49 -11.34 -10.70
N ASP A 233 -5.02 -12.41 -11.24
CA ASP A 233 -6.32 -12.95 -10.82
C ASP A 233 -6.19 -13.57 -9.43
N ALA A 234 -6.89 -13.02 -8.44
CA ALA A 234 -6.74 -13.39 -7.04
C ALA A 234 -7.25 -14.82 -6.73
N VAL A 235 -8.10 -15.39 -7.59
CA VAL A 235 -8.66 -16.73 -7.40
C VAL A 235 -7.74 -17.79 -7.95
N SER A 236 -7.25 -17.60 -9.19
CA SER A 236 -6.44 -18.59 -9.89
C SER A 236 -4.93 -18.38 -9.75
N GLY A 237 -4.49 -17.19 -9.35
CA GLY A 237 -3.08 -16.80 -9.33
C GLY A 237 -2.49 -16.52 -10.72
N LYS A 238 -3.30 -16.47 -11.76
CA LYS A 238 -2.85 -16.21 -13.12
C LYS A 238 -2.47 -14.74 -13.28
N VAL A 239 -1.26 -14.46 -13.79
CA VAL A 239 -0.89 -13.12 -14.26
C VAL A 239 -1.68 -12.81 -15.54
N ILE A 240 -2.49 -11.75 -15.48
CA ILE A 240 -3.32 -11.27 -16.59
C ILE A 240 -2.49 -10.41 -17.55
N THR A 241 -1.77 -9.45 -17.00
CA THR A 241 -0.91 -8.54 -17.75
C THR A 241 0.15 -7.93 -16.84
N THR A 242 1.18 -7.34 -17.46
CA THR A 242 2.19 -6.54 -16.74
C THR A 242 2.36 -5.21 -17.49
N LEU A 243 2.26 -4.11 -16.76
CA LEU A 243 2.41 -2.76 -17.30
C LEU A 243 3.76 -2.16 -16.89
N PRO A 244 4.36 -1.30 -17.74
CA PRO A 244 5.58 -0.59 -17.38
C PRO A 244 5.30 0.48 -16.34
N ILE A 245 6.17 0.60 -15.33
CA ILE A 245 6.17 1.65 -14.31
C ILE A 245 7.57 2.21 -14.11
N GLY A 246 7.74 3.19 -13.21
CA GLY A 246 9.06 3.70 -12.84
C GLY A 246 9.92 2.68 -12.08
N ALA A 247 11.19 3.05 -11.85
CA ALA A 247 12.15 2.19 -11.17
C ALA A 247 12.04 2.29 -9.64
N GLY A 248 12.23 1.16 -8.96
CA GLY A 248 12.27 1.15 -7.49
C GLY A 248 10.89 1.33 -6.86
N VAL A 249 9.87 0.70 -7.43
CA VAL A 249 8.53 0.65 -6.86
C VAL A 249 8.59 0.02 -5.46
N ASP A 250 7.83 0.61 -4.55
CA ASP A 250 7.72 0.11 -3.17
C ASP A 250 6.27 0.03 -2.69
N ALA A 251 5.46 1.04 -2.94
CA ALA A 251 4.05 0.99 -2.61
C ALA A 251 3.16 0.99 -3.86
N VAL A 252 2.05 0.26 -3.76
CA VAL A 252 0.96 0.25 -4.73
C VAL A 252 -0.34 0.50 -3.98
N VAL A 253 -1.15 1.45 -4.48
CA VAL A 253 -2.47 1.79 -3.92
C VAL A 253 -3.52 1.69 -5.02
N TYR A 254 -4.70 1.21 -4.68
CA TYR A 254 -5.84 1.14 -5.58
C TYR A 254 -7.00 1.98 -5.07
N ASP A 255 -7.45 2.93 -5.89
CA ASP A 255 -8.70 3.66 -5.70
C ASP A 255 -9.82 3.01 -6.51
N GLY A 256 -10.64 2.23 -5.82
CA GLY A 256 -11.74 1.51 -6.46
C GLY A 256 -12.88 2.41 -6.97
N ALA A 257 -13.04 3.62 -6.41
CA ALA A 257 -14.09 4.55 -6.84
C ALA A 257 -13.76 5.15 -8.22
N ASP A 258 -12.51 5.55 -8.43
CA ASP A 258 -12.06 6.14 -9.69
C ASP A 258 -11.36 5.11 -10.59
N ARG A 259 -11.22 3.88 -10.12
CA ARG A 259 -10.53 2.77 -10.81
C ARG A 259 -9.11 3.14 -11.21
N LEU A 260 -8.37 3.74 -10.28
CA LEU A 260 -6.99 4.15 -10.47
C LEU A 260 -6.03 3.34 -9.59
N ILE A 261 -4.91 2.95 -10.18
CA ILE A 261 -3.81 2.28 -9.48
C ILE A 261 -2.63 3.25 -9.48
N PHE A 262 -2.03 3.43 -8.31
CA PHE A 262 -0.87 4.27 -8.10
C PHE A 262 0.32 3.39 -7.71
N ALA A 263 1.42 3.51 -8.43
CA ALA A 263 2.68 2.86 -8.09
C ALA A 263 3.73 3.94 -7.80
N SER A 264 4.16 4.09 -6.54
CA SER A 264 5.21 5.04 -6.16
C SER A 264 6.58 4.43 -6.39
N ASN A 265 7.43 5.18 -7.09
CA ASN A 265 8.72 4.71 -7.55
C ASN A 265 9.86 5.56 -6.97
N GLY A 266 10.96 4.92 -6.61
CA GLY A 266 12.15 5.59 -6.06
C GLY A 266 12.89 6.49 -7.05
N ASP A 267 12.58 6.41 -8.34
CA ASP A 267 13.17 7.19 -9.42
C ASP A 267 12.55 8.59 -9.60
N ALA A 268 11.86 9.09 -8.61
CA ALA A 268 11.17 10.37 -8.59
C ALA A 268 9.89 10.40 -9.45
N THR A 269 9.20 9.28 -9.55
CA THR A 269 7.91 9.21 -10.25
C THR A 269 6.85 8.46 -9.45
N THR A 270 5.59 8.76 -9.74
CA THR A 270 4.45 7.89 -9.43
C THR A 270 3.75 7.57 -10.74
N THR A 271 3.65 6.28 -11.06
CA THR A 271 2.91 5.84 -12.24
C THR A 271 1.44 5.67 -11.89
N ILE A 272 0.56 6.34 -12.63
CA ILE A 272 -0.89 6.27 -12.44
C ILE A 272 -1.47 5.48 -13.60
N ILE A 273 -2.20 4.43 -13.27
CA ILE A 273 -2.76 3.46 -14.21
C ILE A 273 -4.27 3.46 -14.04
N ARG A 274 -5.00 3.51 -15.14
CA ARG A 274 -6.45 3.34 -15.18
C ARG A 274 -6.79 1.88 -15.43
N GLN A 275 -7.72 1.37 -14.66
CA GLN A 275 -8.39 0.11 -14.90
C GLN A 275 -9.63 0.38 -15.76
N GLU A 276 -9.56 0.06 -17.05
CA GLU A 276 -10.66 0.23 -17.99
C GLU A 276 -11.72 -0.87 -17.81
N SER A 277 -11.25 -2.10 -17.56
CA SER A 277 -12.06 -3.26 -17.22
C SER A 277 -11.27 -4.20 -16.30
N ALA A 278 -11.84 -5.35 -15.95
CA ALA A 278 -11.13 -6.37 -15.17
C ALA A 278 -9.76 -6.75 -15.75
N ASP A 279 -9.59 -6.73 -17.06
CA ASP A 279 -8.41 -7.24 -17.74
C ASP A 279 -7.75 -6.21 -18.69
N GLN A 280 -8.22 -4.97 -18.70
CA GLN A 280 -7.68 -3.91 -19.55
C GLN A 280 -7.26 -2.71 -18.70
N TYR A 281 -6.02 -2.26 -18.93
CA TYR A 281 -5.36 -1.22 -18.15
C TYR A 281 -4.53 -0.32 -19.06
N SER A 282 -4.45 0.96 -18.70
CA SER A 282 -3.62 1.94 -19.42
C SER A 282 -2.87 2.85 -18.45
N VAL A 283 -1.61 3.13 -18.73
CA VAL A 283 -0.86 4.18 -18.02
C VAL A 283 -1.39 5.53 -18.49
N ILE A 284 -1.96 6.31 -17.58
CA ILE A 284 -2.58 7.61 -17.89
C ILE A 284 -1.70 8.79 -17.50
N GLN A 285 -0.77 8.58 -16.53
CA GLN A 285 0.16 9.61 -16.10
C GLN A 285 1.42 9.00 -15.52
N THR A 286 2.58 9.60 -15.81
CA THR A 286 3.81 9.47 -15.03
C THR A 286 4.02 10.79 -14.31
N LEU A 287 3.57 10.85 -13.05
CA LEU A 287 3.65 12.04 -12.21
C LEU A 287 5.08 12.20 -11.68
N ALA A 288 5.68 13.38 -11.89
CA ALA A 288 6.97 13.70 -11.27
C ALA A 288 6.78 13.90 -9.76
N THR A 289 7.59 13.21 -8.95
CA THR A 289 7.53 13.25 -7.49
C THR A 289 8.91 13.53 -6.89
N GLN A 290 8.99 13.61 -5.55
CA GLN A 290 10.27 13.78 -4.85
C GLN A 290 11.15 12.52 -5.08
N PRO A 291 12.45 12.69 -5.40
CA PRO A 291 13.36 11.55 -5.48
C PRO A 291 13.34 10.69 -4.22
N ARG A 292 13.29 9.37 -4.42
CA ARG A 292 13.25 8.35 -3.36
C ARG A 292 11.98 8.36 -2.48
N ALA A 293 10.97 9.14 -2.80
CA ALA A 293 9.64 9.00 -2.21
C ALA A 293 8.97 7.73 -2.74
N LYS A 294 9.38 6.58 -2.22
CA LYS A 294 9.02 5.25 -2.73
C LYS A 294 7.77 4.66 -2.07
N THR A 295 7.46 5.08 -0.84
CA THR A 295 6.26 4.68 -0.09
C THR A 295 5.18 5.73 -0.19
N MET A 296 3.92 5.32 -0.08
CA MET A 296 2.76 6.16 -0.32
C MET A 296 1.59 5.76 0.56
N ALA A 297 0.78 6.76 0.95
CA ALA A 297 -0.57 6.57 1.43
C ALA A 297 -1.54 7.42 0.61
N MET A 298 -2.81 7.01 0.56
CA MET A 298 -3.86 7.75 -0.15
C MET A 298 -5.06 7.97 0.77
N ASP A 299 -5.50 9.22 0.87
CA ASP A 299 -6.78 9.54 1.49
C ASP A 299 -7.91 9.29 0.48
N MET A 300 -8.65 8.23 0.70
CA MET A 300 -9.75 7.84 -0.19
C MET A 300 -10.90 8.86 -0.20
N LYS A 301 -10.97 9.75 0.80
CA LYS A 301 -12.00 10.80 0.89
C LYS A 301 -11.67 12.02 0.05
N THR A 302 -10.45 12.52 0.14
CA THR A 302 -9.99 13.71 -0.61
C THR A 302 -9.28 13.38 -1.92
N LYS A 303 -8.96 12.09 -2.14
CA LYS A 303 -8.17 11.59 -3.26
C LYS A 303 -6.72 12.11 -3.29
N LYS A 304 -6.25 12.72 -2.23
CA LYS A 304 -4.86 13.13 -2.10
C LYS A 304 -3.95 11.93 -1.88
N ILE A 305 -2.79 11.96 -2.50
CA ILE A 305 -1.71 11.02 -2.23
C ILE A 305 -0.59 11.72 -1.48
N TYR A 306 -0.01 11.00 -0.55
CA TYR A 306 1.03 11.45 0.37
C TYR A 306 2.25 10.58 0.16
N LEU A 307 3.42 11.19 -0.03
CA LEU A 307 4.69 10.50 -0.17
C LEU A 307 5.71 11.12 0.80
N SER A 308 6.48 10.32 1.51
CA SER A 308 7.50 10.83 2.44
C SER A 308 8.90 10.69 1.85
N ALA A 309 9.70 11.71 2.03
CA ALA A 309 11.14 11.67 1.78
C ALA A 309 11.86 12.86 2.41
N PRO A 310 13.14 12.71 2.80
CA PRO A 310 14.04 13.83 3.01
C PRO A 310 14.57 14.36 1.67
N GLN A 311 15.31 15.47 1.73
CA GLN A 311 16.20 15.86 0.64
C GLN A 311 17.55 15.14 0.78
N PHE A 312 18.22 14.94 -0.34
CA PHE A 312 19.54 14.31 -0.40
C PHE A 312 20.57 15.29 -0.95
N GLU A 313 21.82 15.19 -0.48
CA GLU A 313 22.92 15.91 -1.10
C GLU A 313 23.06 15.47 -2.57
N PRO A 314 23.24 16.40 -3.53
CA PRO A 314 23.26 16.08 -4.96
C PRO A 314 24.24 14.93 -5.30
N GLY A 315 23.72 13.91 -6.03
CA GLY A 315 24.49 12.76 -6.47
C GLY A 315 24.84 11.74 -5.37
N THR A 316 24.32 11.92 -4.16
CA THR A 316 24.63 11.03 -3.02
C THR A 316 23.38 10.37 -2.42
N ARG A 317 23.59 9.50 -1.41
CA ARG A 317 22.53 8.95 -0.55
C ARG A 317 22.48 9.64 0.82
N LYS A 318 23.26 10.71 1.01
CA LYS A 318 23.34 11.39 2.28
C LYS A 318 22.13 12.31 2.45
N ILE A 319 21.40 12.12 3.53
CA ILE A 319 20.23 12.92 3.88
C ILE A 319 20.71 14.31 4.34
N VAL A 320 20.01 15.35 3.88
CA VAL A 320 20.17 16.70 4.41
C VAL A 320 19.32 16.80 5.69
N PRO A 321 19.94 17.03 6.86
CA PRO A 321 19.22 17.10 8.14
C PRO A 321 18.09 18.12 8.12
N GLY A 322 17.00 17.85 8.85
CA GLY A 322 15.86 18.76 9.00
C GLY A 322 15.01 18.94 7.72
N THR A 323 15.19 18.11 6.70
CA THR A 323 14.46 18.24 5.43
C THR A 323 13.36 17.19 5.22
N PHE A 324 13.16 16.29 6.18
CA PHE A 324 12.14 15.25 6.09
C PHE A 324 10.74 15.87 6.00
N ALA A 325 9.95 15.34 5.08
CA ALA A 325 8.63 15.90 4.82
C ALA A 325 7.71 14.91 4.12
N VAL A 326 6.43 15.19 4.21
CA VAL A 326 5.39 14.61 3.35
C VAL A 326 5.13 15.54 2.18
N TYR A 327 5.19 15.01 0.98
CA TYR A 327 4.83 15.67 -0.27
C TYR A 327 3.41 15.26 -0.65
N VAL A 328 2.54 16.25 -0.79
CA VAL A 328 1.11 16.04 -1.05
C VAL A 328 0.84 16.33 -2.51
N TYR A 329 0.13 15.42 -3.15
CA TYR A 329 -0.36 15.57 -4.52
C TYR A 329 -1.87 15.38 -4.53
N ARG A 330 -2.57 16.12 -5.39
CA ARG A 330 -4.03 16.08 -5.48
C ARG A 330 -4.49 15.97 -6.93
N PRO A 331 -5.73 15.59 -7.17
CA PRO A 331 -6.39 15.78 -8.46
C PRO A 331 -6.33 17.25 -8.90
N ALA A 332 -6.06 17.48 -10.21
CA ALA A 332 -5.95 18.81 -10.83
C ALA A 332 -7.29 19.56 -10.87
#